data_cda49dc1ea2c551884167ec258d6cb58
#
_entry.id   cda49dc1ea2c551884167ec258d6cb58
#
_cell.length_a   1.000
_cell.length_b   1.000
_cell.length_c   1.000
_cell.angle_alpha   90.00
_cell.angle_beta   90.00
_cell.angle_gamma   90.00
#
_symmetry.space_group_name_H-M   'P 1'
#
loop_
_entity.id
_entity.type
_entity.pdbx_description
1 polymer ?
#
loop_
_entity_poly.entity_id
_entity_poly.type
_entity_poly.pdbx_seq_one_letter_code
_entity_poly.pdbx_strand_id
1 'polypeptide(L)'
;MVSARYEVNRNNIAGAVAAPEASTHAVRFLGAKRSAEECEQACVKLPGGCTSFTWHHADFDGGAWASGCYARTDGVWQPARQQRVTCASLRPLPCRTALDCSLNGRCVAAACVCSRGWAGHRCERLKFDATPRAAGFRHATASFGPLTSWGGAVLQDDDGTFHMWASVLTARCSMHYWLANSQVMHATTTSLTAPFEMREVVWPVFAHEPNVVRAPSGEYVMFFTSTPSWRVPPTRAGRQCVCDRQGASVDADCTGERDWSAPLQTYMSFARNPHGGNWSTPVPIPQAAPLVDTNLAPVILADGSLLGLYRDNGNFTNLHIVHASDWRDASTYIESATPISGGVAGNARRAAKGSSGAFTSARRRKPSLHKLLSSGIFDGPEDPFVWRDNDGHFHALFHEYPYPGGAHAFSLTGKEWFYAAGGTDGSGFCTETPCAFTNSLELLGGGTLTLSQRERPHLVFDQRGTPLALTNGACGPTRTHCWTALQLVDGND
;
A
#
# COMPACT_ATOMS: atom_id res chain seq x y z
N MET A 1 3.38 -16.72 19.43
CA MET A 1 4.67 -17.38 19.22
C MET A 1 4.92 -17.49 17.73
N VAL A 2 5.78 -16.66 17.23
CA VAL A 2 6.76 -16.90 16.18
C VAL A 2 6.22 -17.47 14.87
N SER A 3 5.66 -16.64 14.04
CA SER A 3 5.72 -16.84 12.63
C SER A 3 6.51 -15.67 12.03
N ALA A 4 7.78 -15.78 12.00
CA ALA A 4 8.60 -14.89 11.21
C ALA A 4 9.10 -15.68 10.06
N ARG A 5 9.19 -15.20 8.86
CA ARG A 5 10.42 -15.54 8.78
C ARG A 5 11.23 -15.78 7.62
N TYR A 6 10.73 -15.62 6.40
CA TYR A 6 11.58 -16.03 5.31
C TYR A 6 11.25 -15.21 4.08
N GLU A 7 12.26 -14.99 3.31
CA GLU A 7 12.01 -14.72 1.91
C GLU A 7 11.45 -16.00 1.30
N VAL A 8 10.14 -16.06 1.14
CA VAL A 8 9.51 -17.10 0.32
C VAL A 8 9.68 -16.65 -1.12
N ASN A 9 10.47 -17.36 -1.88
CA ASN A 9 10.60 -17.12 -3.30
C ASN A 9 9.91 -18.25 -4.05
N ARG A 10 8.72 -17.98 -4.58
CA ARG A 10 7.92 -18.97 -5.32
C ARG A 10 8.58 -19.44 -6.61
N ASN A 11 9.57 -18.71 -7.10
CA ASN A 11 10.24 -19.00 -8.36
C ASN A 11 11.72 -19.38 -8.20
N ASN A 12 12.23 -19.42 -6.97
CA ASN A 12 13.61 -19.74 -6.73
C ASN A 12 13.74 -20.89 -5.74
N ILE A 13 14.18 -21.98 -6.24
CA ILE A 13 14.50 -23.12 -5.41
C ILE A 13 15.92 -22.99 -4.94
N ALA A 14 16.14 -23.28 -3.67
CA ALA A 14 17.43 -23.71 -3.21
C ALA A 14 17.92 -24.82 -4.14
N GLY A 15 19.12 -24.61 -4.63
CA GLY A 15 19.74 -25.50 -5.59
C GLY A 15 19.43 -26.94 -5.28
N ALA A 16 18.89 -27.53 -6.24
CA ALA A 16 18.49 -28.88 -6.33
C ALA A 16 18.64 -29.63 -4.99
N VAL A 17 17.58 -29.79 -4.27
CA VAL A 17 17.45 -31.14 -3.78
C VAL A 17 17.29 -31.96 -5.03
N ALA A 18 18.39 -32.10 -5.77
CA ALA A 18 18.54 -33.15 -6.72
C ALA A 18 18.10 -34.42 -6.02
N ALA A 19 17.75 -35.40 -6.81
CA ALA A 19 17.34 -36.71 -6.40
C ALA A 19 17.80 -37.14 -5.01
N PRO A 20 17.05 -37.96 -4.29
CA PRO A 20 17.39 -38.49 -2.97
C PRO A 20 18.81 -39.06 -2.84
N GLU A 21 19.48 -39.27 -3.93
CA GLU A 21 20.83 -39.82 -3.99
C GLU A 21 21.94 -38.80 -3.78
N ALA A 22 21.67 -37.50 -3.86
CA ALA A 22 22.64 -36.48 -3.44
C ALA A 22 22.61 -36.34 -1.90
N SER A 23 22.99 -37.39 -1.21
CA SER A 23 23.15 -37.43 0.23
C SER A 23 24.39 -36.65 0.66
N THR A 24 24.29 -35.33 0.60
CA THR A 24 25.03 -34.57 1.58
C THR A 24 24.22 -34.71 2.87
N HIS A 25 24.84 -35.03 4.00
CA HIS A 25 24.21 -35.14 5.34
C HIS A 25 23.47 -33.88 5.77
N ALA A 26 23.46 -32.85 4.94
CA ALA A 26 22.88 -31.55 5.15
C ALA A 26 21.41 -31.42 4.69
N VAL A 27 20.88 -32.34 3.90
CA VAL A 27 19.48 -32.29 3.40
C VAL A 27 18.69 -33.44 4.01
N ARG A 28 17.57 -33.11 4.65
CA ARG A 28 16.66 -34.09 5.27
C ARG A 28 15.27 -33.98 4.71
N PHE A 29 14.71 -35.10 4.30
CA PHE A 29 13.30 -35.20 3.94
C PHE A 29 12.43 -35.25 5.18
N LEU A 30 11.46 -34.33 5.29
CA LEU A 30 10.56 -34.20 6.44
C LEU A 30 9.16 -34.76 6.19
N GLY A 31 9.00 -35.53 5.10
CA GLY A 31 7.72 -36.08 4.68
C GLY A 31 6.90 -35.14 3.82
N ALA A 32 5.77 -35.64 3.33
CA ALA A 32 4.81 -34.82 2.62
C ALA A 32 4.14 -33.83 3.59
N LYS A 33 3.93 -32.59 3.13
CA LYS A 33 3.25 -31.51 3.86
C LYS A 33 2.20 -30.87 2.97
N ARG A 34 1.12 -30.39 3.58
CA ARG A 34 0.00 -29.78 2.86
C ARG A 34 0.28 -28.33 2.46
N SER A 35 1.23 -27.68 3.14
CA SER A 35 1.61 -26.31 2.86
C SER A 35 3.07 -26.03 3.18
N ALA A 36 3.58 -24.88 2.71
CA ALA A 36 4.91 -24.40 3.05
C ALA A 36 5.06 -24.13 4.55
N GLU A 37 4.01 -23.66 5.22
CA GLU A 37 3.98 -23.40 6.66
C GLU A 37 4.14 -24.70 7.48
N GLU A 38 3.48 -25.77 7.05
CA GLU A 38 3.67 -27.09 7.70
C GLU A 38 5.10 -27.60 7.49
N CYS A 39 5.70 -27.34 6.33
CA CYS A 39 7.09 -27.68 6.05
C CYS A 39 8.05 -26.89 6.92
N GLU A 40 7.82 -25.61 7.08
CA GLU A 40 8.57 -24.76 7.99
C GLU A 40 8.52 -25.26 9.42
N GLN A 41 7.31 -25.47 9.93
CA GLN A 41 7.13 -25.94 11.30
C GLN A 41 7.85 -27.27 11.57
N ALA A 42 7.88 -28.15 10.55
CA ALA A 42 8.64 -29.39 10.64
C ALA A 42 10.15 -29.13 10.63
N CYS A 43 10.61 -28.18 9.83
CA CYS A 43 12.02 -27.75 9.77
C CYS A 43 12.48 -27.14 11.10
N VAL A 44 11.69 -26.24 11.69
CA VAL A 44 12.01 -25.62 12.99
C VAL A 44 12.11 -26.63 14.12
N LYS A 45 11.30 -27.68 14.09
CA LYS A 45 11.30 -28.74 15.11
C LYS A 45 12.42 -29.79 14.94
N LEU A 46 13.21 -29.66 13.88
CA LEU A 46 14.27 -30.65 13.60
C LEU A 46 15.38 -30.59 14.66
N PRO A 47 15.73 -31.71 15.30
CA PRO A 47 16.88 -31.76 16.19
C PRO A 47 18.19 -31.38 15.49
N GLY A 48 18.96 -30.48 16.10
CA GLY A 48 20.19 -29.96 15.50
C GLY A 48 19.98 -28.70 14.61
N GLY A 49 18.75 -28.21 14.47
CA GLY A 49 18.42 -26.98 13.81
C GLY A 49 18.23 -27.14 12.28
N CYS A 50 17.45 -26.27 11.71
CA CYS A 50 17.21 -26.17 10.30
C CYS A 50 17.52 -24.75 9.83
N THR A 51 18.25 -24.61 8.74
CA THR A 51 18.70 -23.31 8.22
C THR A 51 17.87 -22.83 7.03
N SER A 52 17.28 -23.76 6.29
CA SER A 52 16.36 -23.49 5.19
C SER A 52 15.52 -24.72 4.88
N PHE A 53 14.39 -24.52 4.21
CA PHE A 53 13.57 -25.61 3.73
C PHE A 53 13.14 -25.40 2.28
N THR A 54 12.72 -26.50 1.66
CA THR A 54 12.10 -26.54 0.34
C THR A 54 10.82 -27.32 0.42
N TRP A 55 9.71 -26.77 -0.06
CA TRP A 55 8.44 -27.48 -0.17
C TRP A 55 7.98 -27.50 -1.61
N HIS A 56 7.67 -28.69 -2.13
CA HIS A 56 7.13 -28.88 -3.45
C HIS A 56 5.60 -28.81 -3.40
N HIS A 57 5.00 -28.02 -4.28
CA HIS A 57 3.54 -27.93 -4.34
C HIS A 57 2.92 -29.29 -4.73
N ALA A 58 1.66 -29.50 -4.36
CA ALA A 58 0.96 -30.75 -4.65
C ALA A 58 0.82 -31.05 -6.16
N ASP A 59 0.84 -30.01 -6.98
CA ASP A 59 0.78 -30.07 -8.45
C ASP A 59 2.15 -29.96 -9.13
N PHE A 60 3.23 -30.21 -8.37
CA PHE A 60 4.58 -30.26 -8.92
C PHE A 60 4.76 -31.48 -9.83
N ASP A 61 5.23 -31.28 -11.07
CA ASP A 61 5.37 -32.32 -12.11
C ASP A 61 6.41 -33.41 -11.78
N GLY A 62 7.04 -33.34 -10.65
CA GLY A 62 8.06 -34.28 -10.19
C GLY A 62 7.53 -35.60 -9.63
N GLY A 63 6.26 -35.96 -9.82
CA GLY A 63 5.69 -37.22 -9.38
C GLY A 63 5.84 -37.47 -7.87
N ALA A 64 6.74 -38.35 -7.46
CA ALA A 64 6.99 -38.72 -6.07
C ALA A 64 7.46 -37.53 -5.18
N TRP A 65 7.77 -36.38 -5.74
CA TRP A 65 8.21 -35.17 -5.02
C TRP A 65 7.08 -34.22 -4.65
N ALA A 66 5.89 -34.43 -5.22
CA ALA A 66 4.73 -33.58 -4.94
C ALA A 66 4.44 -33.56 -3.44
N SER A 67 4.16 -32.37 -2.90
CA SER A 67 3.99 -32.10 -1.47
C SER A 67 5.21 -32.43 -0.58
N GLY A 68 6.37 -32.76 -1.14
CA GLY A 68 7.58 -33.10 -0.39
C GLY A 68 8.17 -31.88 0.32
N CYS A 69 8.54 -32.07 1.60
CA CYS A 69 9.21 -31.08 2.42
C CYS A 69 10.66 -31.54 2.71
N TYR A 70 11.62 -30.67 2.44
CA TYR A 70 13.04 -30.92 2.59
C TYR A 70 13.68 -29.82 3.41
N ALA A 71 14.43 -30.19 4.44
CA ALA A 71 15.18 -29.28 5.30
C ALA A 71 16.68 -29.32 5.00
N ARG A 72 17.35 -28.18 5.12
CA ARG A 72 18.81 -28.07 5.12
C ARG A 72 19.34 -27.59 6.45
N THR A 73 20.49 -28.12 6.83
CA THR A 73 21.16 -27.81 8.11
C THR A 73 22.52 -27.15 7.94
N ASP A 74 23.02 -27.02 6.69
CA ASP A 74 24.36 -26.55 6.37
C ASP A 74 24.49 -25.03 6.16
N GLY A 75 23.40 -24.31 6.24
CA GLY A 75 23.41 -22.86 6.01
C GLY A 75 23.59 -22.45 4.56
N VAL A 76 23.72 -23.39 3.64
CA VAL A 76 23.86 -23.11 2.20
C VAL A 76 22.48 -22.87 1.62
N TRP A 77 22.31 -21.71 1.00
CA TRP A 77 21.10 -21.37 0.27
C TRP A 77 21.47 -20.89 -1.13
N GLN A 78 20.98 -21.60 -2.13
CA GLN A 78 21.17 -21.22 -3.53
C GLN A 78 19.80 -21.16 -4.24
N PRO A 79 19.40 -20.02 -4.77
CA PRO A 79 18.16 -19.93 -5.51
C PRO A 79 18.27 -20.66 -6.85
N ALA A 80 17.39 -21.61 -7.11
CA ALA A 80 17.24 -22.26 -8.41
C ALA A 80 15.86 -21.94 -9.01
N ARG A 81 15.77 -21.87 -10.33
CA ARG A 81 14.51 -21.52 -11.02
C ARG A 81 13.73 -22.77 -11.35
N GLN A 82 12.73 -23.10 -10.53
CA GLN A 82 11.74 -24.13 -10.88
C GLN A 82 10.34 -23.64 -10.48
N GLN A 83 9.35 -23.84 -11.31
CA GLN A 83 7.97 -23.49 -10.98
C GLN A 83 7.42 -24.44 -9.91
N ARG A 84 6.47 -23.95 -9.07
CA ARG A 84 5.72 -24.76 -8.09
C ARG A 84 6.54 -25.36 -6.95
N VAL A 85 7.56 -24.65 -6.52
CA VAL A 85 8.34 -25.00 -5.34
C VAL A 85 8.53 -23.76 -4.48
N THR A 86 8.32 -23.91 -3.18
CA THR A 86 8.54 -22.86 -2.19
C THR A 86 9.78 -23.18 -1.38
N CYS A 87 10.73 -22.26 -1.35
CA CYS A 87 11.94 -22.37 -0.53
C CYS A 87 12.05 -21.17 0.40
N ALA A 88 12.57 -21.41 1.60
CA ALA A 88 12.83 -20.34 2.53
C ALA A 88 14.09 -20.58 3.34
N SER A 89 14.82 -19.49 3.63
CA SER A 89 15.89 -19.49 4.61
C SER A 89 15.33 -19.14 5.98
N LEU A 90 15.60 -19.95 6.99
CA LEU A 90 15.21 -19.69 8.37
C LEU A 90 16.26 -18.86 9.12
N ARG A 91 17.41 -18.63 8.51
CA ARG A 91 18.37 -17.67 9.03
C ARG A 91 18.14 -16.33 8.35
N PRO A 92 18.00 -15.25 9.12
CA PRO A 92 18.00 -13.91 8.56
C PRO A 92 19.26 -13.75 7.70
N LEU A 93 19.13 -13.23 6.49
CA LEU A 93 20.30 -12.82 5.73
C LEU A 93 21.01 -11.73 6.52
N PRO A 94 22.35 -11.85 6.74
CA PRO A 94 23.08 -10.85 7.49
C PRO A 94 22.96 -9.50 6.80
N CYS A 95 22.57 -8.49 7.55
CA CYS A 95 22.60 -7.12 7.06
C CYS A 95 24.02 -6.57 7.05
N ARG A 96 24.26 -5.55 6.24
CA ARG A 96 25.52 -4.79 6.15
C ARG A 96 25.28 -3.31 6.37
N THR A 97 24.13 -2.81 5.94
CA THR A 97 23.75 -1.40 5.96
C THR A 97 22.29 -1.24 6.40
N ALA A 98 21.84 -0.01 6.62
CA ALA A 98 20.44 0.29 6.89
C ALA A 98 19.52 -0.03 5.70
N LEU A 99 20.04 -0.05 4.46
CA LEU A 99 19.28 -0.49 3.28
C LEU A 99 18.82 -1.94 3.40
N ASP A 100 19.65 -2.81 4.00
CA ASP A 100 19.27 -4.21 4.24
C ASP A 100 18.16 -4.34 5.31
N CYS A 101 17.95 -3.27 6.07
CA CYS A 101 16.90 -3.14 7.09
C CYS A 101 15.75 -2.23 6.61
N SER A 102 15.56 -2.11 5.28
CA SER A 102 14.49 -1.33 4.63
C SER A 102 14.47 0.15 5.04
N LEU A 103 15.60 0.70 5.50
CA LEU A 103 15.75 2.02 6.13
C LEU A 103 14.85 2.24 7.37
N ASN A 104 14.11 1.23 7.82
CA ASN A 104 13.29 1.20 9.03
C ASN A 104 14.01 0.60 10.24
N GLY A 105 15.33 0.58 10.21
CA GLY A 105 16.16 0.04 11.27
C GLY A 105 17.64 0.18 10.96
N ARG A 106 18.45 -0.26 11.91
CA ARG A 106 19.93 -0.24 11.81
C ARG A 106 20.47 -1.65 11.77
N CYS A 107 21.53 -1.84 11.00
CA CYS A 107 22.28 -3.09 10.99
C CYS A 107 23.29 -3.11 12.16
N VAL A 108 23.07 -3.99 13.11
CA VAL A 108 23.93 -4.15 14.29
C VAL A 108 24.34 -5.61 14.39
N ALA A 109 25.64 -5.90 14.42
CA ALA A 109 26.19 -7.26 14.46
C ALA A 109 25.56 -8.21 13.41
N ALA A 110 25.40 -7.71 12.18
CA ALA A 110 24.81 -8.42 11.05
C ALA A 110 23.33 -8.79 11.21
N ALA A 111 22.60 -8.17 12.14
CA ALA A 111 21.16 -8.31 12.33
C ALA A 111 20.49 -6.93 12.30
N CYS A 112 19.28 -6.87 11.75
CA CYS A 112 18.50 -5.64 11.77
C CYS A 112 17.89 -5.42 13.16
N VAL A 113 18.14 -4.24 13.73
CA VAL A 113 17.44 -3.70 14.89
C VAL A 113 16.44 -2.69 14.37
N CYS A 114 15.16 -3.04 14.42
CA CYS A 114 14.10 -2.23 13.82
C CYS A 114 13.82 -0.97 14.64
N SER A 115 13.51 0.11 13.94
CA SER A 115 12.98 1.32 14.52
C SER A 115 11.58 1.05 15.09
N ARG A 116 11.15 1.93 16.02
CA ARG A 116 9.83 1.84 16.63
C ARG A 116 8.73 1.76 15.58
N GLY A 117 7.74 0.91 15.80
CA GLY A 117 6.63 0.69 14.88
C GLY A 117 6.93 -0.29 13.75
N TRP A 118 8.16 -0.78 13.63
CA TRP A 118 8.55 -1.71 12.58
C TRP A 118 9.00 -3.06 13.14
N ALA A 119 8.80 -4.11 12.37
CA ALA A 119 9.13 -5.49 12.71
C ALA A 119 9.54 -6.28 11.47
N GLY A 120 10.00 -7.50 11.70
CA GLY A 120 10.49 -8.39 10.66
C GLY A 120 12.00 -8.47 10.64
N HIS A 121 12.55 -9.38 9.83
CA HIS A 121 13.99 -9.57 9.75
C HIS A 121 14.74 -8.42 9.11
N ARG A 122 14.03 -7.68 8.24
CA ARG A 122 14.52 -6.51 7.52
C ARG A 122 13.72 -5.26 7.84
N CYS A 123 12.97 -5.28 8.95
CA CYS A 123 12.10 -4.19 9.36
C CYS A 123 11.10 -3.79 8.26
N GLU A 124 10.61 -4.80 7.55
CA GLU A 124 9.77 -4.66 6.38
C GLU A 124 8.27 -4.54 6.70
N ARG A 125 7.87 -4.82 7.95
CA ARG A 125 6.47 -4.86 8.39
C ARG A 125 6.18 -3.82 9.46
N LEU A 126 4.99 -3.26 9.41
CA LEU A 126 4.46 -2.52 10.55
C LEU A 126 4.13 -3.47 11.70
N LYS A 127 4.43 -3.05 12.91
CA LYS A 127 4.08 -3.73 14.14
C LYS A 127 2.83 -3.07 14.71
N PHE A 128 1.75 -3.81 14.84
CA PHE A 128 0.47 -3.26 15.25
C PHE A 128 0.09 -3.66 16.66
N ASP A 129 -0.63 -2.75 17.33
CA ASP A 129 -1.36 -2.99 18.56
C ASP A 129 -2.82 -3.30 18.30
N ALA A 130 -3.42 -4.02 19.24
CA ALA A 130 -4.87 -4.21 19.26
C ALA A 130 -5.57 -2.86 19.40
N THR A 131 -6.50 -2.59 18.50
CA THR A 131 -7.12 -1.27 18.36
C THR A 131 -8.62 -1.33 18.68
N PRO A 132 -9.20 -0.32 19.33
CA PRO A 132 -10.65 -0.25 19.51
C PRO A 132 -11.39 -0.32 18.18
N ARG A 133 -12.44 -1.12 18.11
CA ARG A 133 -13.24 -1.26 16.88
C ARG A 133 -13.84 0.06 16.38
N ALA A 134 -14.02 1.04 17.27
CA ALA A 134 -14.56 2.36 16.97
C ALA A 134 -13.50 3.35 16.46
N ALA A 135 -12.21 3.02 16.56
CA ALA A 135 -11.14 3.90 16.09
C ALA A 135 -11.24 4.14 14.57
N GLY A 136 -10.81 5.33 14.14
CA GLY A 136 -11.00 5.80 12.77
C GLY A 136 -12.30 6.58 12.59
N PHE A 137 -12.87 6.55 11.39
CA PHE A 137 -14.11 7.26 11.10
C PHE A 137 -15.21 6.27 10.71
N ARG A 138 -16.15 6.07 11.64
CA ARG A 138 -17.36 5.25 11.48
C ARG A 138 -18.56 6.06 11.91
N HIS A 139 -18.98 6.98 11.05
CA HIS A 139 -20.14 7.78 11.37
C HIS A 139 -21.43 7.00 11.14
N ALA A 140 -22.11 6.67 12.25
CA ALA A 140 -23.48 6.19 12.24
C ALA A 140 -24.31 7.13 13.13
N THR A 141 -25.26 7.83 12.55
CA THR A 141 -26.27 8.53 13.33
C THR A 141 -27.47 7.63 13.55
N ALA A 142 -28.23 7.84 14.64
CA ALA A 142 -29.44 7.11 14.89
C ALA A 142 -30.50 7.27 13.77
N SER A 143 -30.43 8.38 13.01
CA SER A 143 -31.37 8.73 11.94
C SER A 143 -30.88 8.33 10.55
N PHE A 144 -29.55 8.11 10.39
CA PHE A 144 -28.93 7.79 9.12
C PHE A 144 -28.02 6.58 9.37
N GLY A 145 -28.15 5.55 8.55
CA GLY A 145 -27.23 4.42 8.57
C GLY A 145 -25.78 4.88 8.40
N PRO A 146 -24.79 3.98 8.54
CA PRO A 146 -23.38 4.36 8.46
C PRO A 146 -23.08 5.02 7.11
N LEU A 147 -22.41 6.17 7.17
CA LEU A 147 -21.85 6.80 5.97
C LEU A 147 -20.68 5.95 5.47
N THR A 148 -20.63 5.72 4.17
CA THR A 148 -19.44 5.16 3.53
C THR A 148 -18.33 6.21 3.55
N SER A 149 -17.15 5.85 4.07
CA SER A 149 -15.95 6.67 3.99
C SER A 149 -14.78 5.87 3.44
N TRP A 150 -13.77 6.57 2.92
CA TRP A 150 -12.65 5.93 2.26
C TRP A 150 -11.35 6.71 2.40
N GLY A 151 -10.23 5.99 2.62
CA GLY A 151 -8.93 6.58 2.87
C GLY A 151 -8.88 7.28 4.22
N GLY A 152 -8.04 8.28 4.36
CA GLY A 152 -7.91 9.11 5.56
C GLY A 152 -6.50 9.60 5.77
N ALA A 153 -6.18 10.81 5.28
CA ALA A 153 -4.97 11.51 5.65
C ALA A 153 -5.14 12.10 7.05
N VAL A 154 -4.26 11.75 7.98
CA VAL A 154 -4.31 12.22 9.37
C VAL A 154 -3.03 12.94 9.74
N LEU A 155 -3.17 14.15 10.27
CA LEU A 155 -2.07 14.94 10.82
C LEU A 155 -2.38 15.33 12.28
N GLN A 156 -1.34 15.33 13.13
CA GLN A 156 -1.44 15.88 14.46
C GLN A 156 -1.04 17.35 14.42
N ASP A 157 -1.90 18.22 14.97
CA ASP A 157 -1.59 19.64 15.12
C ASP A 157 -0.76 19.92 16.39
N ASP A 158 -0.27 21.13 16.51
CA ASP A 158 0.61 21.57 17.61
C ASP A 158 -0.09 21.54 18.98
N ASP A 159 -1.43 21.62 19.00
CA ASP A 159 -2.26 21.48 20.21
C ASP A 159 -2.57 20.01 20.61
N GLY A 160 -2.08 19.05 19.81
CA GLY A 160 -2.30 17.62 20.03
C GLY A 160 -3.57 17.07 19.37
N THR A 161 -4.39 17.91 18.74
CA THR A 161 -5.56 17.48 17.99
C THR A 161 -5.14 16.72 16.72
N PHE A 162 -5.80 15.62 16.47
CA PHE A 162 -5.67 14.89 15.22
C PHE A 162 -6.74 15.32 14.23
N HIS A 163 -6.33 15.73 13.05
CA HIS A 163 -7.17 16.14 11.94
C HIS A 163 -7.15 15.04 10.88
N MET A 164 -8.32 14.61 10.43
CA MET A 164 -8.49 13.63 9.36
C MET A 164 -9.22 14.26 8.18
N TRP A 165 -8.69 14.07 6.98
CA TRP A 165 -9.39 14.33 5.74
C TRP A 165 -9.60 13.02 5.01
N ALA A 166 -10.84 12.71 4.68
CA ALA A 166 -11.19 11.47 3.99
C ALA A 166 -12.32 11.70 2.99
N SER A 167 -12.47 10.76 2.08
CA SER A 167 -13.65 10.73 1.24
C SER A 167 -14.86 10.24 2.02
N VAL A 168 -16.01 10.88 1.82
CA VAL A 168 -17.31 10.45 2.34
C VAL A 168 -18.30 10.46 1.19
N LEU A 169 -19.12 9.42 1.08
CA LEU A 169 -20.10 9.32 0.01
C LEU A 169 -21.44 9.92 0.46
N THR A 170 -21.98 10.79 -0.38
CA THR A 170 -23.30 11.39 -0.18
C THR A 170 -24.42 10.38 -0.40
N ALA A 171 -25.65 10.75 -0.01
CA ALA A 171 -26.89 10.03 -0.30
C ALA A 171 -26.86 8.55 0.12
N ARG A 172 -26.07 8.20 1.16
CA ARG A 172 -25.89 6.83 1.69
C ARG A 172 -25.35 5.81 0.68
N CYS A 173 -24.77 6.26 -0.41
CA CYS A 173 -24.26 5.36 -1.44
C CYS A 173 -23.09 4.52 -0.92
N SER A 174 -23.01 3.29 -1.40
CA SER A 174 -21.87 2.40 -1.16
C SER A 174 -20.66 2.81 -1.98
N MET A 175 -19.50 2.22 -1.69
CA MET A 175 -18.24 2.54 -2.36
C MET A 175 -18.31 2.35 -3.88
N HIS A 176 -19.22 1.53 -4.40
CA HIS A 176 -19.45 1.40 -5.85
C HIS A 176 -19.83 2.70 -6.57
N TYR A 177 -20.30 3.71 -5.83
CA TYR A 177 -20.77 4.99 -6.37
C TYR A 177 -19.79 6.14 -6.10
N TRP A 178 -18.53 5.85 -5.82
CA TRP A 178 -17.54 6.87 -5.49
C TRP A 178 -17.39 7.93 -6.59
N LEU A 179 -17.43 7.55 -7.87
CA LEU A 179 -17.38 8.47 -9.02
C LEU A 179 -18.54 9.48 -9.04
N ALA A 180 -19.67 9.13 -8.45
CA ALA A 180 -20.85 9.99 -8.47
C ALA A 180 -21.05 10.77 -7.15
N ASN A 181 -20.60 10.20 -6.02
CA ASN A 181 -21.05 10.65 -4.71
C ASN A 181 -19.93 11.07 -3.75
N SER A 182 -18.68 10.99 -4.18
CA SER A 182 -17.58 11.30 -3.28
C SER A 182 -17.44 12.80 -3.04
N GLN A 183 -17.23 13.15 -1.77
CA GLN A 183 -16.89 14.48 -1.28
C GLN A 183 -15.78 14.37 -0.24
N VAL A 184 -15.02 15.43 -0.03
CA VAL A 184 -13.95 15.48 0.99
C VAL A 184 -14.51 16.07 2.27
N MET A 185 -14.38 15.32 3.37
CA MET A 185 -14.73 15.78 4.71
C MET A 185 -13.48 16.05 5.55
N HIS A 186 -13.65 16.86 6.57
CA HIS A 186 -12.71 17.05 7.67
C HIS A 186 -13.33 16.56 8.98
N ALA A 187 -12.57 15.82 9.77
CA ALA A 187 -12.96 15.30 11.08
C ALA A 187 -11.80 15.44 12.07
N THR A 188 -12.10 15.45 13.36
CA THR A 188 -11.08 15.61 14.41
C THR A 188 -11.30 14.62 15.55
N THR A 189 -10.22 14.34 16.28
CA THR A 189 -10.22 13.66 17.56
C THR A 189 -9.04 14.13 18.41
N THR A 190 -9.14 13.96 19.73
CA THR A 190 -7.99 14.18 20.64
C THR A 190 -7.28 12.86 20.99
N SER A 191 -7.79 11.72 20.51
CA SER A 191 -7.18 10.41 20.77
C SER A 191 -7.36 9.46 19.60
N LEU A 192 -6.30 8.79 19.16
CA LEU A 192 -6.36 7.78 18.10
C LEU A 192 -7.13 6.50 18.51
N THR A 193 -7.42 6.32 19.78
CA THR A 193 -8.29 5.22 20.28
C THR A 193 -9.77 5.56 20.24
N ALA A 194 -10.12 6.84 20.04
CA ALA A 194 -11.49 7.32 19.91
C ALA A 194 -11.90 7.47 18.42
N PRO A 195 -13.18 7.49 18.11
CA PRO A 195 -13.63 7.82 16.76
C PRO A 195 -13.34 9.28 16.42
N PHE A 196 -13.12 9.54 15.15
CA PHE A 196 -13.06 10.89 14.61
C PHE A 196 -14.48 11.44 14.45
N GLU A 197 -14.69 12.69 14.82
CA GLU A 197 -15.95 13.42 14.67
C GLU A 197 -15.89 14.34 13.46
N MET A 198 -16.82 14.19 12.54
CA MET A 198 -16.92 15.04 11.36
C MET A 198 -17.21 16.50 11.77
N ARG A 199 -16.47 17.43 11.23
CA ARG A 199 -16.59 18.88 11.46
C ARG A 199 -17.25 19.58 10.30
N GLU A 200 -16.80 19.26 9.08
CA GLU A 200 -17.26 19.96 7.87
C GLU A 200 -17.06 19.13 6.62
N VAL A 201 -17.73 19.51 5.54
CA VAL A 201 -17.40 19.11 4.17
C VAL A 201 -16.48 20.19 3.61
N VAL A 202 -15.25 19.81 3.32
CA VAL A 202 -14.23 20.72 2.73
C VAL A 202 -14.51 20.95 1.26
N TRP A 203 -14.64 19.87 0.51
CA TRP A 203 -14.95 19.91 -0.91
C TRP A 203 -16.17 19.03 -1.20
N PRO A 204 -17.28 19.65 -1.67
CA PRO A 204 -18.47 18.88 -2.07
C PRO A 204 -18.23 18.06 -3.33
N VAL A 205 -19.19 17.26 -3.71
CA VAL A 205 -19.13 16.40 -4.91
C VAL A 205 -18.81 17.19 -6.17
N PHE A 206 -17.91 16.76 -7.07
CA PHE A 206 -17.12 15.58 -6.98
C PHE A 206 -15.70 15.93 -6.50
N ALA A 207 -15.31 15.38 -5.38
CA ALA A 207 -13.95 15.48 -4.85
C ALA A 207 -13.62 14.17 -4.12
N HIS A 208 -12.48 13.57 -4.41
CA HIS A 208 -12.14 12.22 -3.96
C HIS A 208 -10.70 12.11 -3.53
N GLU A 209 -10.44 11.22 -2.56
CA GLU A 209 -9.12 10.76 -2.16
C GLU A 209 -8.15 11.87 -1.74
N PRO A 210 -8.49 12.65 -0.69
CA PRO A 210 -7.60 13.68 -0.22
C PRO A 210 -6.33 13.09 0.39
N ASN A 211 -5.20 13.67 0.02
CA ASN A 211 -3.91 13.50 0.66
C ASN A 211 -3.47 14.84 1.22
N VAL A 212 -3.21 14.91 2.51
CA VAL A 212 -2.90 16.18 3.17
C VAL A 212 -1.55 16.07 3.86
N VAL A 213 -0.70 17.05 3.61
CA VAL A 213 0.60 17.19 4.27
C VAL A 213 0.74 18.59 4.87
N ARG A 214 1.60 18.74 5.88
CA ARG A 214 1.98 20.05 6.41
C ARG A 214 3.27 20.51 5.72
N ALA A 215 3.20 21.64 5.05
CA ALA A 215 4.37 22.25 4.46
C ALA A 215 5.32 22.77 5.58
N PRO A 216 6.64 22.85 5.34
CA PRO A 216 7.58 23.42 6.32
C PRO A 216 7.27 24.87 6.70
N SER A 217 6.57 25.59 5.86
CA SER A 217 6.05 26.95 6.12
C SER A 217 4.79 26.99 6.99
N GLY A 218 4.25 25.81 7.37
CA GLY A 218 3.14 25.63 8.31
C GLY A 218 1.77 25.45 7.68
N GLU A 219 1.62 25.62 6.36
CA GLU A 219 0.34 25.41 5.68
C GLU A 219 0.00 23.92 5.59
N TYR A 220 -1.29 23.62 5.68
CA TYR A 220 -1.87 22.35 5.29
C TYR A 220 -2.08 22.37 3.78
N VAL A 221 -1.51 21.40 3.07
CA VAL A 221 -1.59 21.30 1.62
C VAL A 221 -2.31 20.02 1.27
N MET A 222 -3.43 20.13 0.59
CA MET A 222 -4.27 19.03 0.19
C MET A 222 -4.16 18.79 -1.31
N PHE A 223 -3.90 17.55 -1.68
CA PHE A 223 -4.07 17.05 -3.05
C PHE A 223 -5.25 16.11 -3.07
N PHE A 224 -6.08 16.23 -4.08
CA PHE A 224 -7.29 15.42 -4.22
C PHE A 224 -7.72 15.32 -5.68
N THR A 225 -8.55 14.35 -5.98
CA THR A 225 -9.05 14.07 -7.33
C THR A 225 -10.39 14.75 -7.56
N SER A 226 -10.54 15.40 -8.70
CA SER A 226 -11.83 15.87 -9.23
C SER A 226 -11.83 15.70 -10.76
N THR A 227 -12.68 16.42 -11.47
CA THR A 227 -12.73 16.41 -12.95
C THR A 227 -12.22 17.73 -13.52
N PRO A 228 -11.75 17.77 -14.77
CA PRO A 228 -11.41 19.03 -15.44
C PRO A 228 -12.55 20.03 -15.44
N SER A 229 -13.79 19.55 -15.42
CA SER A 229 -15.00 20.40 -15.33
C SER A 229 -15.30 20.87 -13.91
N TRP A 230 -14.41 20.60 -12.98
CA TRP A 230 -14.51 20.97 -11.57
C TRP A 230 -15.89 20.66 -10.94
N ARG A 231 -15.90 19.68 -10.03
CA ARG A 231 -17.06 19.23 -9.27
C ARG A 231 -18.22 18.62 -10.10
N VAL A 232 -17.99 18.26 -11.35
CA VAL A 232 -18.96 17.48 -12.11
C VAL A 232 -18.57 16.00 -11.98
N PRO A 233 -19.48 15.12 -11.51
CA PRO A 233 -19.18 13.69 -11.44
C PRO A 233 -18.75 13.13 -12.79
N PRO A 234 -17.68 12.32 -12.88
CA PRO A 234 -17.16 11.77 -14.12
C PRO A 234 -17.97 10.56 -14.62
N THR A 235 -19.29 10.64 -14.48
CA THR A 235 -20.24 9.63 -14.91
C THR A 235 -21.07 10.17 -16.10
N ARG A 236 -21.69 9.29 -16.87
CA ARG A 236 -22.55 9.68 -18.00
C ARG A 236 -23.70 10.57 -17.57
N ALA A 237 -24.24 10.30 -16.38
CA ALA A 237 -25.31 11.12 -15.83
C ALA A 237 -24.83 12.51 -15.38
N GLY A 238 -23.52 12.71 -15.13
CA GLY A 238 -22.94 13.97 -14.67
C GLY A 238 -23.51 14.50 -13.35
N ARG A 239 -24.13 13.63 -12.56
CA ARG A 239 -24.85 13.98 -11.34
C ARG A 239 -24.66 12.92 -10.25
N GLN A 240 -25.03 13.26 -9.02
CA GLN A 240 -25.01 12.33 -7.89
C GLN A 240 -26.07 11.24 -8.05
N CYS A 241 -25.73 10.03 -7.63
CA CYS A 241 -26.68 8.94 -7.46
C CYS A 241 -27.48 9.12 -6.17
N VAL A 242 -28.73 8.64 -6.18
CA VAL A 242 -29.54 8.45 -4.97
C VAL A 242 -29.55 6.97 -4.63
N CYS A 243 -29.22 6.64 -3.39
CA CYS A 243 -29.11 5.25 -2.95
C CYS A 243 -30.13 4.90 -1.85
N ASP A 244 -30.51 3.64 -1.82
CA ASP A 244 -31.36 3.05 -0.78
C ASP A 244 -30.59 2.86 0.54
N ARG A 245 -31.25 2.22 1.53
CA ARG A 245 -30.65 1.94 2.84
C ARG A 245 -29.49 0.93 2.79
N GLN A 246 -29.38 0.14 1.74
CA GLN A 246 -28.34 -0.82 1.48
C GLN A 246 -27.16 -0.23 0.71
N GLY A 247 -27.27 1.04 0.30
CA GLY A 247 -26.24 1.74 -0.45
C GLY A 247 -26.25 1.43 -1.96
N ALA A 248 -27.30 0.82 -2.47
CA ALA A 248 -27.52 0.56 -3.88
C ALA A 248 -28.28 1.71 -4.53
N SER A 249 -27.92 2.10 -5.77
CA SER A 249 -28.63 3.14 -6.49
C SER A 249 -30.08 2.75 -6.78
N VAL A 250 -31.00 3.66 -6.51
CA VAL A 250 -32.41 3.56 -6.94
C VAL A 250 -32.64 4.13 -8.33
N ASP A 251 -31.63 4.73 -8.93
CA ASP A 251 -31.65 5.34 -10.25
C ASP A 251 -30.99 4.39 -11.26
N ALA A 252 -31.74 3.93 -12.25
CA ALA A 252 -31.26 2.98 -13.25
C ALA A 252 -30.13 3.55 -14.13
N ASP A 253 -30.09 4.89 -14.30
CA ASP A 253 -29.06 5.56 -15.08
C ASP A 253 -27.75 5.77 -14.29
N CYS A 254 -27.75 5.46 -13.00
CA CYS A 254 -26.63 5.66 -12.11
C CYS A 254 -26.00 4.31 -11.76
N THR A 255 -25.06 3.86 -12.58
CA THR A 255 -24.45 2.52 -12.51
C THR A 255 -23.11 2.49 -11.76
N GLY A 256 -22.70 3.59 -11.13
CA GLY A 256 -21.50 3.67 -10.29
C GLY A 256 -20.20 3.59 -11.08
N GLU A 257 -19.24 2.80 -10.62
CA GLU A 257 -17.91 2.65 -11.25
C GLU A 257 -17.97 2.22 -12.73
N ARG A 258 -19.06 1.61 -13.15
CA ARG A 258 -19.25 1.17 -14.55
C ARG A 258 -19.60 2.29 -15.50
N ASP A 259 -19.88 3.46 -14.96
CA ASP A 259 -20.37 4.61 -15.72
C ASP A 259 -19.32 5.71 -15.93
N TRP A 260 -18.06 5.35 -15.81
CA TRP A 260 -16.97 6.30 -15.99
C TRP A 260 -16.92 6.84 -17.42
N SER A 261 -17.05 8.14 -17.58
CA SER A 261 -17.18 8.79 -18.88
C SER A 261 -16.28 10.01 -19.09
N ALA A 262 -15.64 10.50 -18.03
CA ALA A 262 -14.83 11.71 -18.11
C ALA A 262 -13.45 11.49 -17.45
N PRO A 263 -12.41 12.21 -17.89
CA PRO A 263 -11.11 12.17 -17.27
C PRO A 263 -11.15 12.68 -15.82
N LEU A 264 -10.21 12.21 -15.01
CA LEU A 264 -9.95 12.69 -13.67
C LEU A 264 -8.75 13.63 -13.66
N GLN A 265 -8.71 14.52 -12.69
CA GLN A 265 -7.70 15.57 -12.55
C GLN A 265 -7.32 15.73 -11.10
N THR A 266 -6.02 15.73 -10.79
CA THR A 266 -5.52 16.13 -9.48
C THR A 266 -5.59 17.63 -9.31
N TYR A 267 -6.08 18.04 -8.15
CA TYR A 267 -6.10 19.43 -7.70
C TYR A 267 -5.27 19.58 -6.43
N MET A 268 -4.69 20.74 -6.26
CA MET A 268 -4.03 21.18 -5.04
C MET A 268 -4.78 22.37 -4.45
N SER A 269 -4.94 22.35 -3.14
CA SER A 269 -5.43 23.48 -2.34
C SER A 269 -4.67 23.55 -1.03
N PHE A 270 -4.59 24.71 -0.40
CA PHE A 270 -3.89 24.87 0.86
C PHE A 270 -4.60 25.82 1.80
N ALA A 271 -4.34 25.67 3.11
CA ALA A 271 -4.88 26.49 4.16
C ALA A 271 -3.84 26.67 5.29
N ARG A 272 -3.87 27.80 5.97
CA ARG A 272 -3.06 28.01 7.18
C ARG A 272 -3.68 27.40 8.42
N ASN A 273 -4.99 27.29 8.41
CA ASN A 273 -5.77 26.68 9.49
C ASN A 273 -6.61 25.55 8.89
N PRO A 274 -6.58 24.34 9.44
CA PRO A 274 -7.35 23.20 8.93
C PRO A 274 -8.85 23.34 9.16
N HIS A 275 -9.27 24.25 10.05
CA HIS A 275 -10.68 24.51 10.39
C HIS A 275 -11.30 25.62 9.54
N GLY A 276 -12.61 25.54 9.34
CA GLY A 276 -13.43 26.68 8.92
C GLY A 276 -13.34 27.06 7.44
N GLY A 277 -13.08 26.12 6.54
CA GLY A 277 -13.30 26.32 5.10
C GLY A 277 -12.38 27.35 4.41
N ASN A 278 -11.28 27.75 5.04
CA ASN A 278 -10.34 28.75 4.51
C ASN A 278 -9.30 28.16 3.54
N TRP A 279 -9.68 27.14 2.79
CA TRP A 279 -8.86 26.55 1.75
C TRP A 279 -8.76 27.46 0.53
N SER A 280 -7.58 27.57 -0.04
CA SER A 280 -7.36 28.32 -1.29
C SER A 280 -8.20 27.74 -2.42
N THR A 281 -8.48 28.55 -3.43
CA THR A 281 -9.08 28.04 -4.68
C THR A 281 -8.22 26.88 -5.21
N PRO A 282 -8.82 25.71 -5.49
CA PRO A 282 -8.07 24.59 -6.00
C PRO A 282 -7.44 24.85 -7.36
N VAL A 283 -6.18 24.48 -7.49
CA VAL A 283 -5.40 24.62 -8.72
C VAL A 283 -5.17 23.23 -9.32
N PRO A 284 -5.48 23.01 -10.61
CA PRO A 284 -5.18 21.73 -11.25
C PRO A 284 -3.67 21.53 -11.38
N ILE A 285 -3.18 20.34 -11.03
CA ILE A 285 -1.79 19.95 -11.23
C ILE A 285 -1.65 19.37 -12.63
N PRO A 286 -0.76 19.91 -13.48
CA PRO A 286 -0.51 19.36 -14.81
C PRO A 286 -0.04 17.91 -14.71
N GLN A 287 -0.54 17.07 -15.59
CA GLN A 287 -0.17 15.66 -15.70
C GLN A 287 0.36 15.38 -17.08
N ALA A 288 1.40 14.55 -17.18
CA ALA A 288 1.99 14.16 -18.45
C ALA A 288 1.05 13.28 -19.29
N ALA A 289 0.10 12.61 -18.66
CA ALA A 289 -0.91 11.80 -19.33
C ALA A 289 -2.31 12.30 -18.96
N PRO A 290 -3.05 12.91 -19.90
CA PRO A 290 -4.39 13.41 -19.62
C PRO A 290 -5.38 12.25 -19.64
N LEU A 291 -5.54 11.52 -18.60
CA LEU A 291 -6.69 10.59 -18.51
C LEU A 291 -6.98 10.07 -17.12
N VAL A 292 -6.12 10.32 -16.08
CA VAL A 292 -6.23 9.33 -15.10
C VAL A 292 -5.82 9.77 -13.73
N ASP A 293 -6.74 9.60 -12.87
CA ASP A 293 -6.66 9.62 -11.44
C ASP A 293 -5.28 9.30 -10.92
N THR A 294 -4.92 9.87 -9.86
CA THR A 294 -3.60 10.03 -9.61
C THR A 294 -3.23 9.71 -8.21
N ASN A 295 -4.18 9.69 -7.28
CA ASN A 295 -3.88 9.36 -5.91
C ASN A 295 -2.53 9.97 -5.46
N LEU A 296 -2.30 11.25 -5.82
CA LEU A 296 -1.02 11.91 -5.59
C LEU A 296 -0.70 11.96 -4.09
N ALA A 297 0.40 11.34 -3.71
CA ALA A 297 0.96 11.37 -2.36
C ALA A 297 2.21 12.25 -2.34
N PRO A 298 2.17 13.42 -1.70
CA PRO A 298 3.27 14.38 -1.71
C PRO A 298 4.17 14.27 -0.47
N VAL A 299 5.43 14.66 -0.63
CA VAL A 299 6.33 15.13 0.42
C VAL A 299 6.84 16.51 0.04
N ILE A 300 6.61 17.52 0.87
CA ILE A 300 7.13 18.86 0.68
C ILE A 300 8.42 18.99 1.50
N LEU A 301 9.51 19.37 0.83
CA LEU A 301 10.82 19.49 1.43
C LEU A 301 11.04 20.86 2.06
N ALA A 302 12.09 21.00 2.88
CA ALA A 302 12.37 22.23 3.62
C ALA A 302 12.65 23.45 2.71
N ASP A 303 13.10 23.20 1.50
CA ASP A 303 13.35 24.24 0.48
C ASP A 303 12.10 24.63 -0.34
N GLY A 304 10.94 24.02 -0.03
CA GLY A 304 9.70 24.25 -0.75
C GLY A 304 9.52 23.38 -2.00
N SER A 305 10.52 22.58 -2.34
CA SER A 305 10.36 21.59 -3.41
C SER A 305 9.45 20.44 -2.98
N LEU A 306 8.90 19.71 -3.94
CA LEU A 306 8.01 18.58 -3.71
C LEU A 306 8.51 17.33 -4.46
N LEU A 307 8.43 16.20 -3.78
CA LEU A 307 8.44 14.89 -4.39
C LEU A 307 7.08 14.25 -4.16
N GLY A 308 6.48 13.70 -5.20
CA GLY A 308 5.20 13.00 -5.11
C GLY A 308 5.23 11.67 -5.84
N LEU A 309 4.41 10.74 -5.37
CA LEU A 309 4.10 9.49 -6.05
C LEU A 309 2.64 9.51 -6.46
N TYR A 310 2.35 9.02 -7.66
CA TYR A 310 0.98 8.87 -8.13
C TYR A 310 0.82 7.62 -9.00
N ARG A 311 -0.40 7.15 -9.16
CA ARG A 311 -0.74 6.03 -10.03
C ARG A 311 -1.05 6.50 -11.44
N ASP A 312 -0.51 5.80 -12.44
CA ASP A 312 -0.95 5.94 -13.83
C ASP A 312 -2.01 4.88 -14.15
N ASN A 313 -3.28 5.25 -14.16
CA ASN A 313 -4.37 4.36 -14.57
C ASN A 313 -4.38 4.02 -16.07
N GLY A 314 -3.54 4.66 -16.88
CA GLY A 314 -3.28 4.25 -18.27
C GLY A 314 -2.33 3.05 -18.36
N ASN A 315 -1.56 2.78 -17.29
CA ASN A 315 -0.63 1.66 -17.16
C ASN A 315 -0.58 1.21 -15.70
N PHE A 316 -1.56 0.45 -15.26
CA PHE A 316 -1.82 0.05 -13.85
C PHE A 316 -0.67 -0.67 -13.13
N THR A 317 0.49 -0.80 -13.73
CA THR A 317 1.61 -1.55 -13.16
C THR A 317 2.65 -0.70 -12.45
N ASN A 318 2.52 0.64 -12.46
CA ASN A 318 3.58 1.53 -11.98
C ASN A 318 3.04 2.68 -11.12
N LEU A 319 3.86 3.07 -10.14
CA LEU A 319 3.79 4.40 -9.53
C LEU A 319 4.76 5.33 -10.26
N HIS A 320 4.29 6.50 -10.62
CA HIS A 320 5.10 7.54 -11.21
C HIS A 320 5.62 8.49 -10.15
N ILE A 321 6.78 9.08 -10.40
CA ILE A 321 7.38 10.06 -9.52
C ILE A 321 7.19 11.43 -10.15
N VAL A 322 6.65 12.37 -9.41
CA VAL A 322 6.55 13.77 -9.80
C VAL A 322 7.44 14.62 -8.89
N HIS A 323 8.07 15.62 -9.46
CA HIS A 323 8.84 16.64 -8.75
C HIS A 323 8.28 18.01 -9.06
N ALA A 324 8.33 18.92 -8.07
CA ALA A 324 8.11 20.34 -8.27
C ALA A 324 9.23 21.12 -7.58
N SER A 325 9.73 22.19 -8.21
CA SER A 325 10.71 23.08 -7.58
C SER A 325 10.06 24.03 -6.57
N ASP A 326 8.78 24.31 -6.72
CA ASP A 326 7.93 25.01 -5.76
C ASP A 326 6.56 24.33 -5.73
N TRP A 327 6.17 23.81 -4.59
CA TRP A 327 4.90 23.12 -4.44
C TRP A 327 3.68 24.02 -4.71
N ARG A 328 3.82 25.33 -4.58
CA ARG A 328 2.74 26.32 -4.81
C ARG A 328 2.51 26.61 -6.30
N ASP A 329 3.55 26.43 -7.11
CA ASP A 329 3.49 26.72 -8.54
C ASP A 329 3.26 25.44 -9.32
N ALA A 330 2.00 25.25 -9.75
CA ALA A 330 1.58 24.11 -10.54
C ALA A 330 2.40 23.93 -11.83
N SER A 331 2.96 24.99 -12.40
CA SER A 331 3.76 24.92 -13.63
C SER A 331 5.13 24.23 -13.43
N THR A 332 5.57 24.09 -12.18
CA THR A 332 6.86 23.46 -11.83
C THR A 332 6.77 21.94 -11.66
N TYR A 333 5.58 21.36 -11.75
CA TYR A 333 5.39 19.93 -11.60
C TYR A 333 5.83 19.18 -12.85
N ILE A 334 6.82 18.30 -12.69
CA ILE A 334 7.43 17.53 -13.77
C ILE A 334 7.47 16.07 -13.39
N GLU A 335 6.96 15.20 -14.27
CA GLU A 335 7.05 13.77 -14.10
C GLU A 335 8.47 13.26 -14.37
N SER A 336 8.96 12.34 -13.54
CA SER A 336 10.21 11.64 -13.78
C SER A 336 10.06 10.62 -14.91
N ALA A 337 11.09 10.50 -15.74
CA ALA A 337 11.13 9.51 -16.81
C ALA A 337 11.20 8.05 -16.30
N THR A 338 11.50 7.84 -15.01
CA THR A 338 11.66 6.50 -14.43
C THR A 338 10.58 6.26 -13.39
N PRO A 339 9.56 5.46 -13.68
CA PRO A 339 8.54 5.09 -12.70
C PRO A 339 9.09 4.08 -11.69
N ILE A 340 8.44 4.00 -10.53
CA ILE A 340 8.59 2.86 -9.63
C ILE A 340 7.76 1.73 -10.23
N SER A 341 8.41 0.72 -10.80
CA SER A 341 7.69 -0.42 -11.38
C SER A 341 7.45 -1.49 -10.32
N GLY A 342 6.23 -1.98 -10.23
CA GLY A 342 5.92 -3.20 -9.50
C GLY A 342 6.76 -4.36 -10.05
N GLY A 343 7.41 -5.11 -9.18
CA GLY A 343 8.17 -6.27 -9.58
C GLY A 343 9.66 -6.07 -9.87
N VAL A 344 10.37 -5.32 -9.07
CA VAL A 344 11.76 -4.92 -9.41
C VAL A 344 12.87 -5.34 -8.47
N ALA A 345 12.82 -6.50 -7.91
CA ALA A 345 14.09 -7.18 -7.62
C ALA A 345 14.84 -7.57 -8.92
N GLY A 346 14.14 -7.61 -10.07
CA GLY A 346 14.70 -7.92 -11.38
C GLY A 346 15.41 -6.75 -12.08
N ASN A 347 14.94 -5.51 -11.92
CA ASN A 347 15.45 -4.38 -12.68
C ASN A 347 16.64 -3.67 -12.02
N ALA A 348 16.78 -3.69 -10.71
CA ALA A 348 18.01 -3.20 -10.06
C ALA A 348 19.25 -3.98 -10.55
N ARG A 349 19.10 -5.28 -10.88
CA ARG A 349 20.16 -6.06 -11.53
C ARG A 349 20.34 -5.78 -13.03
N ARG A 350 19.32 -5.26 -13.72
CA ARG A 350 19.44 -4.88 -15.14
C ARG A 350 20.04 -3.50 -15.32
N ALA A 351 19.78 -2.55 -14.44
CA ALA A 351 20.44 -1.24 -14.46
C ALA A 351 21.95 -1.35 -14.19
N ALA A 352 22.39 -2.34 -13.40
CA ALA A 352 23.82 -2.61 -13.18
C ALA A 352 24.53 -3.33 -14.33
N LYS A 353 23.79 -3.85 -15.33
CA LYS A 353 24.37 -4.37 -16.59
C LYS A 353 23.88 -3.48 -17.71
N GLY A 354 24.67 -2.43 -18.00
CA GLY A 354 24.45 -1.51 -19.12
C GLY A 354 24.11 -2.26 -20.41
N SER A 355 22.84 -2.33 -20.76
CA SER A 355 22.37 -2.66 -22.09
C SER A 355 21.52 -1.47 -22.57
N SER A 356 22.18 -0.59 -23.33
CA SER A 356 21.55 0.36 -24.22
C SER A 356 20.72 -0.39 -25.27
N GLY A 357 19.52 -0.75 -24.94
CA GLY A 357 18.53 -1.26 -25.89
C GLY A 357 17.47 -0.19 -26.10
N ALA A 358 17.57 0.55 -27.19
CA ALA A 358 16.57 1.49 -27.64
C ALA A 358 15.20 0.78 -27.76
N PHE A 359 14.23 1.17 -26.95
CA PHE A 359 12.83 0.77 -27.13
C PHE A 359 12.28 1.51 -28.36
N THR A 360 12.23 0.83 -29.49
CA THR A 360 11.47 1.30 -30.63
C THR A 360 9.98 1.25 -30.30
N SER A 361 9.36 2.40 -30.31
CA SER A 361 7.91 2.60 -30.11
C SER A 361 7.12 1.93 -31.24
N ALA A 362 6.77 0.66 -31.07
CA ALA A 362 5.69 0.09 -31.86
C ALA A 362 4.37 0.67 -31.32
N ARG A 363 3.70 1.51 -32.11
CA ARG A 363 2.33 1.99 -31.85
C ARG A 363 1.38 0.79 -31.74
N ARG A 364 1.28 0.19 -30.54
CA ARG A 364 0.15 -0.68 -30.20
C ARG A 364 -1.06 0.22 -29.98
N ARG A 365 -2.15 -0.03 -30.71
CA ARG A 365 -3.45 0.58 -30.45
C ARG A 365 -3.78 0.34 -28.98
N LYS A 366 -3.89 1.44 -28.20
CA LYS A 366 -4.30 1.37 -26.78
C LYS A 366 -5.65 0.65 -26.71
N PRO A 367 -5.80 -0.39 -25.90
CA PRO A 367 -7.12 -0.96 -25.64
C PRO A 367 -8.02 0.14 -25.05
N SER A 368 -9.29 0.14 -25.39
CA SER A 368 -10.23 1.09 -24.79
C SER A 368 -10.31 0.83 -23.27
N LEU A 369 -10.41 1.87 -22.47
CA LEU A 369 -10.56 1.81 -21.02
C LEU A 369 -11.64 0.79 -20.59
N HIS A 370 -12.74 0.74 -21.33
CA HIS A 370 -13.82 -0.24 -21.14
C HIS A 370 -13.35 -1.71 -21.29
N LYS A 371 -12.37 -1.97 -22.15
CA LYS A 371 -11.82 -3.32 -22.35
C LYS A 371 -10.83 -3.71 -21.23
N LEU A 372 -10.13 -2.74 -20.65
CA LEU A 372 -9.28 -2.92 -19.46
C LEU A 372 -10.12 -3.17 -18.22
N LEU A 373 -11.17 -2.39 -17.99
CA LEU A 373 -12.10 -2.56 -16.87
C LEU A 373 -12.86 -3.89 -16.91
N SER A 374 -13.15 -4.40 -18.11
CA SER A 374 -13.86 -5.68 -18.30
C SER A 374 -12.94 -6.90 -18.24
N SER A 375 -11.61 -6.75 -18.33
CA SER A 375 -10.67 -7.87 -18.32
C SER A 375 -10.26 -8.32 -16.91
N GLY A 376 -10.61 -7.57 -15.85
CA GLY A 376 -10.26 -7.90 -14.47
C GLY A 376 -8.75 -7.92 -14.18
N ILE A 377 -7.93 -7.37 -15.06
CA ILE A 377 -6.47 -7.30 -14.90
C ILE A 377 -6.13 -5.93 -14.32
N PHE A 378 -6.35 -5.78 -13.03
CA PHE A 378 -5.78 -4.71 -12.23
C PHE A 378 -4.66 -5.33 -11.39
N ASP A 379 -3.45 -5.38 -11.92
CA ASP A 379 -2.28 -5.84 -11.19
C ASP A 379 -1.32 -4.67 -11.02
N GLY A 380 -1.02 -4.27 -9.80
CA GLY A 380 -0.01 -3.26 -9.56
C GLY A 380 -0.20 -2.42 -8.30
N PRO A 381 0.78 -1.57 -7.98
CA PRO A 381 0.72 -0.67 -6.85
C PRO A 381 -0.31 0.45 -7.08
N GLU A 382 -1.05 0.76 -6.01
CA GLU A 382 -2.11 1.75 -5.98
C GLU A 382 -2.09 2.53 -4.68
N ASP A 383 -2.67 3.71 -4.65
CA ASP A 383 -2.88 4.49 -3.43
C ASP A 383 -1.61 4.71 -2.62
N PRO A 384 -0.57 5.33 -3.19
CA PRO A 384 0.65 5.56 -2.45
C PRO A 384 0.44 6.53 -1.30
N PHE A 385 1.20 6.32 -0.24
CA PHE A 385 1.51 7.29 0.79
C PHE A 385 3.01 7.41 0.88
N VAL A 386 3.57 8.61 0.80
CA VAL A 386 5.00 8.85 0.85
C VAL A 386 5.36 9.77 2.00
N TRP A 387 6.49 9.49 2.65
CA TRP A 387 7.04 10.35 3.70
C TRP A 387 8.56 10.38 3.65
N ARG A 388 9.14 11.33 4.33
CA ARG A 388 10.57 11.44 4.55
C ARG A 388 10.85 11.23 6.04
N ASP A 389 11.79 10.34 6.35
CA ASP A 389 12.21 10.11 7.73
C ASP A 389 13.16 11.19 8.25
N ASN A 390 13.51 11.11 9.54
CA ASN A 390 14.40 12.06 10.18
C ASN A 390 15.85 11.98 9.69
N ASP A 391 16.25 10.86 9.09
CA ASP A 391 17.56 10.68 8.48
C ASP A 391 17.59 11.20 7.04
N GLY A 392 16.44 11.64 6.53
CA GLY A 392 16.29 12.25 5.22
C GLY A 392 15.97 11.25 4.10
N HIS A 393 15.72 9.99 4.42
CA HIS A 393 15.35 8.96 3.47
C HIS A 393 13.86 9.03 3.13
N PHE A 394 13.51 8.52 1.97
CA PHE A 394 12.13 8.46 1.52
C PHE A 394 11.56 7.06 1.67
N HIS A 395 10.32 7.00 2.04
CA HIS A 395 9.56 5.75 2.19
C HIS A 395 8.21 5.89 1.51
N ALA A 396 7.64 4.78 1.07
CA ALA A 396 6.29 4.71 0.54
C ALA A 396 5.57 3.47 1.05
N LEU A 397 4.32 3.62 1.45
CA LEU A 397 3.36 2.54 1.58
C LEU A 397 2.36 2.64 0.44
N PHE A 398 1.87 1.52 -0.04
CA PHE A 398 0.85 1.45 -1.07
C PHE A 398 0.11 0.13 -1.01
N HIS A 399 -1.11 0.14 -1.53
CA HIS A 399 -1.89 -1.07 -1.76
C HIS A 399 -1.37 -1.78 -3.02
N GLU A 400 -1.38 -3.10 -3.02
CA GLU A 400 -1.02 -3.90 -4.20
C GLU A 400 -2.22 -4.72 -4.67
N TYR A 401 -2.84 -4.29 -5.74
CA TYR A 401 -3.95 -5.00 -6.35
C TYR A 401 -3.47 -6.23 -7.13
N PRO A 402 -4.11 -7.39 -7.06
CA PRO A 402 -5.38 -7.72 -6.38
C PRO A 402 -5.23 -8.23 -4.94
N TYR A 403 -4.10 -8.02 -4.30
CA TYR A 403 -3.81 -8.58 -2.98
C TYR A 403 -4.40 -7.71 -1.87
N PRO A 404 -4.91 -8.32 -0.79
CA PRO A 404 -5.59 -7.59 0.27
C PRO A 404 -4.66 -6.95 1.30
N GLY A 405 -3.40 -6.78 0.98
CA GLY A 405 -2.39 -6.15 1.83
C GLY A 405 -1.65 -5.03 1.13
N GLY A 406 -0.68 -4.44 1.80
CA GLY A 406 0.11 -3.37 1.24
C GLY A 406 1.61 -3.59 1.38
N ALA A 407 2.35 -2.99 0.47
CA ALA A 407 3.79 -3.08 0.40
C ALA A 407 4.46 -1.79 0.89
N HIS A 408 5.74 -1.91 1.18
CA HIS A 408 6.64 -0.82 1.53
C HIS A 408 7.77 -0.72 0.53
N ALA A 409 8.03 0.49 0.05
CA ALA A 409 9.23 0.83 -0.70
C ALA A 409 9.99 1.94 -0.01
N PHE A 410 11.28 2.02 -0.27
CA PHE A 410 12.15 3.02 0.33
C PHE A 410 13.25 3.50 -0.64
N SER A 411 13.78 4.68 -0.38
CA SER A 411 14.79 5.32 -1.21
C SER A 411 15.69 6.23 -0.39
N LEU A 412 16.98 6.25 -0.69
CA LEU A 412 17.92 7.21 -0.08
C LEU A 412 17.71 8.64 -0.57
N THR A 413 17.27 8.81 -1.82
CA THR A 413 17.28 10.09 -2.51
C THR A 413 15.94 10.48 -3.13
N GLY A 414 14.95 9.59 -3.11
CA GLY A 414 13.69 9.74 -3.83
C GLY A 414 13.77 9.40 -5.34
N LYS A 415 14.95 9.07 -5.86
CA LYS A 415 15.16 8.75 -7.29
C LYS A 415 15.17 7.25 -7.57
N GLU A 416 15.93 6.50 -6.80
CA GLU A 416 16.00 5.05 -6.89
C GLU A 416 15.26 4.44 -5.72
N TRP A 417 14.30 3.57 -6.01
CA TRP A 417 13.44 2.95 -5.03
C TRP A 417 13.68 1.46 -4.93
N PHE A 418 13.63 0.96 -3.71
CA PHE A 418 13.77 -0.44 -3.37
C PHE A 418 12.50 -0.90 -2.67
N TYR A 419 12.02 -2.07 -3.04
CA TYR A 419 10.96 -2.72 -2.28
C TYR A 419 11.53 -3.35 -1.02
N ALA A 420 10.89 -3.13 0.12
CA ALA A 420 11.16 -3.91 1.31
C ALA A 420 10.88 -5.40 0.99
N ALA A 421 11.82 -6.26 1.38
CA ALA A 421 11.72 -7.68 1.09
C ALA A 421 10.43 -8.26 1.69
N GLY A 422 9.53 -8.62 0.85
CA GLY A 422 8.20 -9.13 1.19
C GLY A 422 7.50 -9.72 -0.02
N GLY A 423 7.88 -9.28 -1.21
CA GLY A 423 7.48 -9.92 -2.46
C GLY A 423 8.49 -11.00 -2.83
N THR A 424 8.09 -12.21 -2.83
CA THR A 424 8.99 -13.36 -2.88
C THR A 424 9.10 -14.00 -4.22
N ASP A 425 8.24 -13.64 -5.15
CA ASP A 425 8.27 -14.10 -6.53
C ASP A 425 9.13 -13.23 -7.46
N GLY A 426 9.79 -12.19 -6.90
CA GLY A 426 10.54 -11.21 -7.69
C GLY A 426 9.64 -10.21 -8.43
N SER A 427 8.32 -10.27 -8.23
CA SER A 427 7.37 -9.29 -8.76
C SER A 427 7.28 -8.04 -7.89
N GLY A 428 7.72 -8.12 -6.64
CA GLY A 428 7.54 -7.08 -5.64
C GLY A 428 6.17 -7.10 -4.97
N PHE A 429 5.26 -7.97 -5.43
CA PHE A 429 3.91 -8.04 -4.90
C PHE A 429 3.84 -8.72 -3.54
N CYS A 430 2.92 -8.23 -2.73
CA CYS A 430 2.56 -8.80 -1.44
C CYS A 430 1.66 -10.03 -1.60
N THR A 431 2.14 -11.05 -2.30
CA THR A 431 1.38 -12.27 -2.62
C THR A 431 1.26 -13.22 -1.44
N GLU A 432 2.23 -13.18 -0.54
CA GLU A 432 2.26 -13.91 0.72
C GLU A 432 3.07 -13.11 1.75
N THR A 433 2.90 -13.40 3.04
CA THR A 433 3.63 -12.71 4.12
C THR A 433 5.15 -12.74 3.93
N PRO A 434 5.89 -11.66 4.25
CA PRO A 434 5.44 -10.52 5.04
C PRO A 434 5.17 -9.27 4.19
N CYS A 435 3.92 -8.83 4.13
CA CYS A 435 3.55 -7.51 3.65
C CYS A 435 3.82 -6.45 4.71
N ALA A 436 3.91 -5.18 4.32
CA ALA A 436 4.00 -4.07 5.28
C ALA A 436 2.79 -4.07 6.24
N PHE A 437 1.61 -4.39 5.70
CA PHE A 437 0.39 -4.64 6.46
C PHE A 437 -0.51 -5.65 5.72
N THR A 438 -1.36 -6.35 6.48
CA THR A 438 -2.32 -7.34 5.95
C THR A 438 -3.74 -6.76 5.94
N ASN A 439 -4.70 -7.54 5.41
CA ASN A 439 -6.14 -7.21 5.46
C ASN A 439 -6.79 -7.50 6.82
N SER A 440 -6.03 -7.73 7.85
CA SER A 440 -6.53 -8.06 9.19
C SER A 440 -6.31 -6.91 10.16
N LEU A 441 -7.31 -6.62 10.99
CA LEU A 441 -7.23 -5.69 12.11
C LEU A 441 -7.34 -6.48 13.41
N GLU A 442 -6.36 -6.34 14.28
CA GLU A 442 -6.43 -6.87 15.65
C GLU A 442 -7.24 -5.94 16.54
N LEU A 443 -8.23 -6.49 17.23
CA LEU A 443 -9.19 -5.72 18.01
C LEU A 443 -8.89 -5.76 19.50
N LEU A 444 -9.00 -4.60 20.16
CA LEU A 444 -8.96 -4.50 21.61
C LEU A 444 -10.12 -5.32 22.21
N GLY A 445 -9.80 -6.14 23.21
CA GLY A 445 -10.76 -7.10 23.77
C GLY A 445 -10.71 -8.48 23.14
N GLY A 446 -9.85 -8.67 22.16
CA GLY A 446 -9.58 -9.95 21.47
C GLY A 446 -10.32 -10.08 20.16
N GLY A 447 -9.78 -10.95 19.30
CA GLY A 447 -10.29 -11.25 17.97
C GLY A 447 -9.69 -10.41 16.85
N THR A 448 -9.87 -10.91 15.65
CA THR A 448 -9.35 -10.31 14.42
C THR A 448 -10.51 -10.02 13.47
N LEU A 449 -10.53 -8.83 12.90
CA LEU A 449 -11.46 -8.47 11.84
C LEU A 449 -10.77 -8.60 10.49
N THR A 450 -11.19 -9.57 9.69
CA THR A 450 -10.71 -9.72 8.32
C THR A 450 -11.52 -8.82 7.39
N LEU A 451 -10.82 -8.05 6.60
CA LEU A 451 -11.39 -7.09 5.64
C LEU A 451 -11.39 -7.70 4.25
N SER A 452 -12.40 -7.39 3.45
CA SER A 452 -12.42 -7.73 2.02
C SER A 452 -11.53 -6.80 1.18
N GLN A 453 -11.36 -5.54 1.66
CA GLN A 453 -10.48 -4.54 1.08
C GLN A 453 -9.82 -3.74 2.21
N ARG A 454 -8.55 -3.42 2.04
CA ARG A 454 -7.77 -2.54 2.89
C ARG A 454 -6.80 -1.77 2.02
N GLU A 455 -7.18 -0.60 1.60
CA GLU A 455 -6.52 0.22 0.60
C GLU A 455 -6.20 1.61 1.15
N ARG A 456 -5.51 2.44 0.41
CA ARG A 456 -5.15 3.82 0.79
C ARG A 456 -4.47 3.92 2.15
N PRO A 457 -3.29 3.30 2.33
CA PRO A 457 -2.55 3.43 3.57
C PRO A 457 -2.10 4.88 3.80
N HIS A 458 -2.21 5.34 5.04
CA HIS A 458 -1.62 6.62 5.47
C HIS A 458 -1.12 6.46 6.91
N LEU A 459 0.18 6.67 7.15
CA LEU A 459 0.74 6.66 8.50
C LEU A 459 0.47 7.98 9.20
N VAL A 460 0.08 7.87 10.45
CA VAL A 460 -0.02 8.98 11.39
C VAL A 460 1.28 9.03 12.19
N PHE A 461 1.91 10.17 12.25
CA PHE A 461 3.16 10.37 12.98
C PHE A 461 2.96 11.30 14.17
N ASP A 462 3.77 11.10 15.20
CA ASP A 462 3.97 12.12 16.24
C ASP A 462 4.88 13.25 15.72
N GLN A 463 5.05 14.27 16.54
CA GLN A 463 5.92 15.41 16.23
C GLN A 463 7.41 15.04 16.06
N ARG A 464 7.80 13.83 16.46
CA ARG A 464 9.17 13.29 16.33
C ARG A 464 9.34 12.43 15.09
N GLY A 465 8.28 12.26 14.29
CA GLY A 465 8.27 11.38 13.12
C GLY A 465 8.14 9.88 13.44
N THR A 466 7.70 9.54 14.67
CA THR A 466 7.43 8.15 15.04
C THR A 466 6.03 7.76 14.56
N PRO A 467 5.85 6.61 13.87
CA PRO A 467 4.54 6.17 13.45
C PRO A 467 3.69 5.78 14.67
N LEU A 468 2.48 6.34 14.75
CA LEU A 468 1.49 6.11 15.82
C LEU A 468 0.35 5.20 15.38
N ALA A 469 -0.07 5.31 14.12
CA ALA A 469 -1.19 4.55 13.57
C ALA A 469 -1.09 4.45 12.05
N LEU A 470 -1.80 3.49 11.48
CA LEU A 470 -2.08 3.37 10.06
C LEU A 470 -3.59 3.57 9.84
N THR A 471 -3.97 4.48 8.95
CA THR A 471 -5.32 4.59 8.43
C THR A 471 -5.44 3.95 7.06
N ASN A 472 -6.64 3.47 6.74
CA ASN A 472 -6.96 2.85 5.46
C ASN A 472 -8.43 3.07 5.09
N GLY A 473 -8.74 3.05 3.81
CA GLY A 473 -10.07 2.67 3.34
C GLY A 473 -10.27 1.18 3.54
N ALA A 474 -11.29 0.79 4.27
CA ALA A 474 -11.55 -0.60 4.64
C ALA A 474 -12.99 -0.99 4.33
N CYS A 475 -13.20 -2.21 3.84
CA CYS A 475 -14.53 -2.77 3.65
C CYS A 475 -14.67 -4.07 4.44
N GLY A 476 -15.86 -4.29 4.98
CA GLY A 476 -16.29 -5.58 5.51
C GLY A 476 -16.42 -6.64 4.39
N PRO A 477 -17.11 -7.76 4.65
CA PRO A 477 -17.25 -8.83 3.66
C PRO A 477 -17.88 -8.40 2.33
N THR A 478 -18.58 -7.26 2.32
CA THR A 478 -19.17 -6.67 1.11
C THR A 478 -18.71 -5.21 0.97
N ARG A 479 -18.55 -4.72 -0.27
CA ARG A 479 -18.22 -3.31 -0.55
C ARG A 479 -19.35 -2.31 -0.21
N THR A 480 -20.43 -2.78 0.36
CA THR A 480 -21.55 -1.93 0.80
C THR A 480 -21.28 -1.24 2.14
N HIS A 481 -20.34 -1.78 2.94
CA HIS A 481 -20.01 -1.25 4.26
C HIS A 481 -18.49 -0.97 4.33
N CYS A 482 -18.13 0.19 3.84
CA CYS A 482 -16.75 0.65 3.86
C CYS A 482 -16.62 1.86 4.80
N TRP A 483 -15.47 1.97 5.45
CA TRP A 483 -15.15 3.05 6.39
C TRP A 483 -13.66 3.35 6.40
N THR A 484 -13.29 4.49 6.94
CA THR A 484 -11.89 4.80 7.26
C THR A 484 -11.50 4.07 8.54
N ALA A 485 -10.77 2.98 8.40
CA ALA A 485 -10.22 2.21 9.53
C ALA A 485 -8.94 2.88 10.04
N LEU A 486 -8.69 2.70 11.34
CA LEU A 486 -7.43 3.08 11.97
C LEU A 486 -6.92 1.89 12.78
N GLN A 487 -5.64 1.60 12.69
CA GLN A 487 -4.95 0.61 13.51
C GLN A 487 -3.72 1.25 14.16
N LEU A 488 -3.62 1.11 15.48
CA LEU A 488 -2.48 1.63 16.22
C LEU A 488 -1.22 0.86 15.83
N VAL A 489 -0.12 1.60 15.70
CA VAL A 489 1.21 1.02 15.51
C VAL A 489 1.83 0.84 16.89
N ASP A 490 2.31 -0.35 17.18
CA ASP A 490 2.95 -0.69 18.46
C ASP A 490 4.16 0.21 18.69
N GLY A 491 3.99 1.06 19.66
CA GLY A 491 4.97 2.03 20.08
C GLY A 491 5.33 1.91 21.56
N ASN A 492 4.74 0.97 22.29
CA ASN A 492 5.05 0.77 23.69
C ASN A 492 6.25 -0.15 23.84
N ASP A 493 7.34 0.40 24.37
CA ASP A 493 8.34 -0.31 25.16
C ASP A 493 7.91 -0.29 26.62
#